data_ec02d3f992695b273a2cef7b0543e49e
#
_entry.id   ec02d3f992695b273a2cef7b0543e49e
#
_cell.length_a   1.000
_cell.length_b   1.000
_cell.length_c   1.000
_cell.angle_alpha   90.00
_cell.angle_beta   90.00
_cell.angle_gamma   90.00
#
_symmetry.space_group_name_H-M   'P 1'
#
loop_
_entity.id
_entity.type
_entity.pdbx_description
1 polymer ?
#
loop_
_entity_poly.entity_id
_entity_poly.type
_entity_poly.pdbx_seq_one_letter_code
_entity_poly.pdbx_strand_id
1 'polypeptide(L)'
;MLKPGSKAPEFVLANDQGGETSLSDLLQSGPLILYFYPADFTPGCTKEACSIRDIHNDIQAVGLQVAGISPQDEDSHQRFRDEHDLPFILLSDPDKVVVKMYDVDGPFGVGVRRATFLINQDRTIQDAVQADVRIGRHQEFIEKAVVLRETAGKRSDA
;
A
#
# COMPACT_ATOMS: atom_id res chain seq x y z
N MET A 1 -10.19 -10.82 2.06
CA MET A 1 -9.85 -9.41 1.66
C MET A 1 -11.11 -8.55 1.72
N LEU A 2 -11.00 -7.40 2.35
CA LEU A 2 -12.10 -6.43 2.38
C LEU A 2 -12.47 -6.01 0.95
N LYS A 3 -13.74 -5.72 0.72
CA LYS A 3 -14.28 -5.47 -0.61
C LYS A 3 -14.44 -3.97 -0.89
N PRO A 4 -14.39 -3.54 -2.17
CA PRO A 4 -14.76 -2.19 -2.55
C PRO A 4 -16.12 -1.79 -1.99
N GLY A 5 -16.26 -0.55 -1.56
CA GLY A 5 -17.43 -0.02 -0.88
C GLY A 5 -17.40 -0.14 0.64
N SER A 6 -16.52 -0.97 1.19
CA SER A 6 -16.33 -1.09 2.64
C SER A 6 -15.51 0.09 3.17
N LYS A 7 -15.66 0.38 4.47
CA LYS A 7 -14.77 1.32 5.17
C LYS A 7 -13.44 0.64 5.50
N ALA A 8 -12.34 1.31 5.18
CA ALA A 8 -11.02 0.86 5.58
C ALA A 8 -10.85 1.07 7.11
N PRO A 9 -10.51 0.03 7.89
CA PRO A 9 -10.30 0.17 9.32
C PRO A 9 -9.14 1.13 9.64
N GLU A 10 -9.33 1.99 10.64
CA GLU A 10 -8.26 2.84 11.14
C GLU A 10 -7.18 2.01 11.83
N PHE A 11 -5.95 2.45 11.74
CA PHE A 11 -4.82 1.82 12.41
C PHE A 11 -3.76 2.85 12.78
N VAL A 12 -2.89 2.48 13.72
CA VAL A 12 -1.66 3.21 14.05
C VAL A 12 -0.54 2.18 14.11
N LEU A 13 0.46 2.34 13.28
CA LEU A 13 1.59 1.41 13.19
C LEU A 13 2.92 2.14 13.24
N ALA A 14 3.94 1.47 13.77
CA ALA A 14 5.30 1.97 13.74
C ALA A 14 5.78 2.10 12.29
N ASN A 15 6.41 3.23 11.98
CA ASN A 15 7.00 3.47 10.67
C ASN A 15 8.52 3.21 10.67
N ASP A 16 9.12 3.24 9.50
CA ASP A 16 10.55 2.98 9.32
C ASP A 16 11.45 4.19 9.65
N GLN A 17 10.88 5.26 10.19
CA GLN A 17 11.61 6.50 10.52
C GLN A 17 11.61 6.82 12.03
N GLY A 18 11.28 5.85 12.86
CA GLY A 18 11.33 5.98 14.32
C GLY A 18 10.08 6.60 14.96
N GLY A 19 8.97 6.69 14.21
CA GLY A 19 7.71 7.22 14.72
C GLY A 19 6.54 6.28 14.44
N GLU A 20 5.34 6.81 14.55
CA GLU A 20 4.10 6.11 14.24
C GLU A 20 3.33 6.84 13.15
N THR A 21 2.56 6.08 12.37
CA THR A 21 1.72 6.62 11.30
C THR A 21 0.35 5.96 11.36
N SER A 22 -0.71 6.75 11.26
CA SER A 22 -2.09 6.27 11.19
C SER A 22 -2.61 6.31 9.75
N LEU A 23 -3.68 5.55 9.49
CA LEU A 23 -4.40 5.66 8.21
C LEU A 23 -4.87 7.10 7.97
N SER A 24 -5.41 7.75 9.00
CA SER A 24 -5.87 9.15 8.91
C SER A 24 -4.74 10.09 8.50
N ASP A 25 -3.53 9.90 9.05
CA ASP A 25 -2.35 10.69 8.66
C ASP A 25 -2.05 10.54 7.17
N LEU A 26 -2.07 9.31 6.67
CA LEU A 26 -1.77 9.00 5.27
C LEU A 26 -2.81 9.60 4.31
N LEU A 27 -4.07 9.71 4.74
CA LEU A 27 -5.16 10.22 3.91
C LEU A 27 -5.27 11.76 3.91
N GLN A 28 -4.49 12.46 4.73
CA GLN A 28 -4.56 13.94 4.81
C GLN A 28 -4.21 14.61 3.48
N SER A 29 -3.26 14.06 2.74
CA SER A 29 -2.76 14.68 1.49
C SER A 29 -3.43 14.15 0.22
N GLY A 30 -4.24 13.10 0.32
CA GLY A 30 -4.91 12.52 -0.84
C GLY A 30 -5.32 11.07 -0.61
N PRO A 31 -5.94 10.44 -1.60
CA PRO A 31 -6.23 9.02 -1.54
C PRO A 31 -4.96 8.19 -1.42
N LEU A 32 -5.06 6.99 -0.85
CA LEU A 32 -3.94 6.14 -0.51
C LEU A 32 -3.96 4.84 -1.30
N ILE A 33 -2.82 4.49 -1.85
CA ILE A 33 -2.52 3.13 -2.30
C ILE A 33 -1.83 2.43 -1.14
N LEU A 34 -2.53 1.47 -0.52
CA LEU A 34 -2.04 0.71 0.62
C LEU A 34 -1.82 -0.72 0.18
N TYR A 35 -0.58 -1.21 0.23
CA TYR A 35 -0.30 -2.59 -0.14
C TYR A 35 0.25 -3.41 1.02
N PHE A 36 -0.18 -4.66 1.09
CA PHE A 36 0.27 -5.66 2.05
C PHE A 36 1.19 -6.64 1.36
N TYR A 37 2.31 -6.98 2.00
CA TYR A 37 3.29 -7.92 1.46
C TYR A 37 3.89 -8.80 2.56
N PRO A 38 4.34 -10.03 2.21
CA PRO A 38 4.81 -11.00 3.23
C PRO A 38 6.09 -10.63 3.95
N ALA A 39 7.12 -10.18 3.23
CA ALA A 39 8.43 -9.94 3.87
C ALA A 39 9.36 -9.09 3.01
N ASP A 40 10.16 -8.24 3.67
CA ASP A 40 11.23 -7.49 3.03
C ASP A 40 12.29 -8.45 2.45
N PHE A 41 13.03 -7.99 1.44
CA PHE A 41 14.15 -8.71 0.81
C PHE A 41 13.79 -10.02 0.11
N THR A 42 12.52 -10.39 0.02
CA THR A 42 12.11 -11.52 -0.83
C THR A 42 12.05 -11.06 -2.29
N PRO A 43 12.31 -11.96 -3.26
CA PRO A 43 12.33 -11.55 -4.68
C PRO A 43 11.03 -10.92 -5.17
N GLY A 44 9.88 -11.47 -4.77
CA GLY A 44 8.57 -10.95 -5.16
C GLY A 44 8.27 -9.59 -4.56
N CYS A 45 8.55 -9.40 -3.26
CA CYS A 45 8.31 -8.14 -2.56
C CYS A 45 9.27 -7.06 -3.04
N THR A 46 10.52 -7.41 -3.33
CA THR A 46 11.51 -6.49 -3.90
C THR A 46 11.05 -6.02 -5.29
N LYS A 47 10.60 -6.93 -6.14
CA LYS A 47 10.09 -6.59 -7.47
C LYS A 47 8.89 -5.67 -7.40
N GLU A 48 7.93 -5.94 -6.50
CA GLU A 48 6.75 -5.12 -6.30
C GLU A 48 7.13 -3.71 -5.84
N ALA A 49 7.94 -3.60 -4.79
CA ALA A 49 8.37 -2.31 -4.25
C ALA A 49 9.12 -1.48 -5.29
N CYS A 50 10.03 -2.09 -6.03
CA CYS A 50 10.81 -1.40 -7.07
C CYS A 50 9.93 -0.96 -8.24
N SER A 51 8.91 -1.75 -8.61
CA SER A 51 7.97 -1.35 -9.67
C SER A 51 7.14 -0.14 -9.26
N ILE A 52 6.71 -0.07 -8.00
CA ILE A 52 6.00 1.10 -7.46
C ILE A 52 6.92 2.32 -7.42
N ARG A 53 8.17 2.14 -6.97
CA ARG A 53 9.19 3.21 -6.96
C ARG A 53 9.35 3.82 -8.35
N ASP A 54 9.43 2.98 -9.38
CA ASP A 54 9.70 3.42 -10.75
C ASP A 54 8.57 4.27 -11.33
N ILE A 55 7.33 4.13 -10.84
CA ILE A 55 6.18 4.92 -11.27
C ILE A 55 5.72 5.94 -10.22
N HIS A 56 6.49 6.13 -9.14
CA HIS A 56 6.10 6.97 -8.02
C HIS A 56 5.89 8.44 -8.40
N ASN A 57 6.66 8.96 -9.34
CA ASN A 57 6.47 10.34 -9.82
C ASN A 57 5.09 10.51 -10.46
N ASP A 58 4.63 9.54 -11.24
CA ASP A 58 3.30 9.56 -11.84
C ASP A 58 2.20 9.46 -10.78
N ILE A 59 2.44 8.65 -9.75
CA ILE A 59 1.51 8.49 -8.61
C ILE A 59 1.37 9.82 -7.86
N GLN A 60 2.47 10.47 -7.54
CA GLN A 60 2.45 11.76 -6.85
C GLN A 60 1.84 12.87 -7.69
N ALA A 61 2.09 12.87 -8.99
CA ALA A 61 1.59 13.90 -9.91
C ALA A 61 0.06 13.98 -9.92
N VAL A 62 -0.63 12.90 -9.60
CA VAL A 62 -2.11 12.86 -9.51
C VAL A 62 -2.62 12.93 -8.07
N GLY A 63 -1.74 13.19 -7.09
CA GLY A 63 -2.11 13.38 -5.68
C GLY A 63 -2.36 12.10 -4.90
N LEU A 64 -1.95 10.94 -5.41
CA LEU A 64 -2.04 9.67 -4.69
C LEU A 64 -0.85 9.51 -3.72
N GLN A 65 -1.11 8.87 -2.58
CA GLN A 65 -0.11 8.48 -1.60
C GLN A 65 0.13 6.98 -1.68
N VAL A 66 1.28 6.51 -1.19
CA VAL A 66 1.62 5.08 -1.14
C VAL A 66 2.17 4.73 0.23
N ALA A 67 1.75 3.59 0.77
CA ALA A 67 2.34 2.99 1.96
C ALA A 67 2.30 1.46 1.85
N GLY A 68 3.34 0.80 2.36
CA GLY A 68 3.40 -0.66 2.44
C GLY A 68 3.30 -1.14 3.88
N ILE A 69 2.66 -2.29 4.10
CA ILE A 69 2.54 -2.92 5.41
C ILE A 69 3.02 -4.38 5.32
N SER A 70 3.87 -4.77 6.26
CA SER A 70 4.27 -6.18 6.44
C SER A 70 4.53 -6.48 7.91
N PRO A 71 4.62 -7.77 8.32
CA PRO A 71 4.95 -8.15 9.69
C PRO A 71 6.40 -7.91 10.10
N GLN A 72 7.26 -7.49 9.19
CA GLN A 72 8.68 -7.23 9.49
C GLN A 72 8.82 -6.03 10.42
N ASP A 73 9.95 -5.97 11.18
CA ASP A 73 10.21 -4.87 12.10
C ASP A 73 10.69 -3.59 11.38
N GLU A 74 10.81 -2.50 12.16
CA GLU A 74 11.18 -1.19 11.61
C GLU A 74 12.61 -1.19 11.05
N ASP A 75 13.53 -1.90 11.68
CA ASP A 75 14.93 -1.99 11.22
C ASP A 75 15.01 -2.69 9.85
N SER A 76 14.26 -3.77 9.67
CA SER A 76 14.16 -4.46 8.39
C SER A 76 13.59 -3.54 7.31
N HIS A 77 12.50 -2.83 7.61
CA HIS A 77 11.89 -1.87 6.69
C HIS A 77 12.82 -0.74 6.32
N GLN A 78 13.55 -0.19 7.29
CA GLN A 78 14.50 0.89 7.04
C GLN A 78 15.61 0.43 6.08
N ARG A 79 16.19 -0.75 6.33
CA ARG A 79 17.24 -1.32 5.46
C ARG A 79 16.70 -1.61 4.06
N PHE A 80 15.49 -2.14 3.96
CA PHE A 80 14.85 -2.44 2.68
C PHE A 80 14.60 -1.16 1.88
N ARG A 81 14.06 -0.15 2.54
CA ARG A 81 13.80 1.16 1.95
C ARG A 81 15.09 1.83 1.47
N ASP A 82 16.14 1.81 2.30
CA ASP A 82 17.43 2.44 1.97
C ASP A 82 18.13 1.70 0.83
N GLU A 83 18.12 0.38 0.83
CA GLU A 83 18.79 -0.43 -0.20
C GLU A 83 18.16 -0.23 -1.58
N HIS A 84 16.85 -0.05 -1.65
CA HIS A 84 16.12 0.07 -2.92
C HIS A 84 15.66 1.50 -3.23
N ASP A 85 16.06 2.48 -2.44
CA ASP A 85 15.67 3.89 -2.60
C ASP A 85 14.16 4.07 -2.73
N LEU A 86 13.39 3.44 -1.85
CA LEU A 86 11.93 3.52 -1.89
C LEU A 86 11.46 4.91 -1.40
N PRO A 87 10.69 5.65 -2.21
CA PRO A 87 10.24 7.00 -1.87
C PRO A 87 8.98 7.03 -1.01
N PHE A 88 8.49 5.90 -0.55
CA PHE A 88 7.27 5.79 0.25
C PHE A 88 7.53 5.07 1.57
N ILE A 89 6.63 5.28 2.52
CA ILE A 89 6.76 4.78 3.89
C ILE A 89 6.41 3.29 3.98
N LEU A 90 7.13 2.57 4.85
CA LEU A 90 6.81 1.19 5.21
C LEU A 90 6.40 1.12 6.68
N LEU A 91 5.36 0.35 6.96
CA LEU A 91 4.75 0.22 8.29
C LEU A 91 4.87 -1.21 8.79
N SER A 92 5.15 -1.35 10.08
CA SER A 92 5.35 -2.64 10.74
C SER A 92 4.09 -3.11 11.46
N ASP A 93 3.65 -4.32 11.14
CA ASP A 93 2.51 -4.99 11.77
C ASP A 93 2.93 -6.37 12.29
N PRO A 94 3.82 -6.43 13.31
CA PRO A 94 4.45 -7.70 13.73
C PRO A 94 3.45 -8.73 14.24
N ASP A 95 2.36 -8.31 14.85
CA ASP A 95 1.33 -9.20 15.39
C ASP A 95 0.21 -9.47 14.36
N LYS A 96 0.31 -8.93 13.17
CA LYS A 96 -0.66 -9.06 12.08
C LYS A 96 -2.07 -8.57 12.46
N VAL A 97 -2.16 -7.57 13.32
CA VAL A 97 -3.46 -7.00 13.73
C VAL A 97 -4.15 -6.32 12.55
N VAL A 98 -3.42 -5.47 11.83
CA VAL A 98 -3.96 -4.76 10.67
C VAL A 98 -4.16 -5.70 9.49
N VAL A 99 -3.23 -6.65 9.29
CA VAL A 99 -3.36 -7.71 8.29
C VAL A 99 -4.71 -8.44 8.45
N LYS A 100 -5.06 -8.80 9.68
CA LYS A 100 -6.33 -9.48 9.98
C LYS A 100 -7.54 -8.56 9.81
N MET A 101 -7.43 -7.28 10.23
CA MET A 101 -8.51 -6.30 10.05
C MET A 101 -8.87 -6.10 8.57
N TYR A 102 -7.87 -6.16 7.69
CA TYR A 102 -8.07 -6.01 6.24
C TYR A 102 -8.34 -7.35 5.55
N ASP A 103 -8.39 -8.44 6.33
CA ASP A 103 -8.68 -9.78 5.84
C ASP A 103 -7.72 -10.23 4.72
N VAL A 104 -6.42 -10.03 4.98
CA VAL A 104 -5.34 -10.40 4.06
C VAL A 104 -4.32 -11.34 4.71
N ASP A 105 -4.66 -12.00 5.82
CA ASP A 105 -3.84 -13.08 6.36
C ASP A 105 -3.91 -14.31 5.45
N GLY A 106 -2.84 -15.10 5.48
CA GLY A 106 -2.72 -16.28 4.62
C GLY A 106 -3.60 -17.43 5.07
N PRO A 107 -3.59 -18.56 4.34
CA PRO A 107 -4.37 -19.75 4.67
C PRO A 107 -4.09 -20.20 6.11
N PHE A 108 -5.16 -20.49 6.86
CA PHE A 108 -5.09 -20.90 8.28
C PHE A 108 -4.38 -19.88 9.18
N GLY A 109 -4.41 -18.58 8.78
CA GLY A 109 -3.76 -17.51 9.53
C GLY A 109 -2.24 -17.47 9.40
N VAL A 110 -1.66 -18.22 8.47
CA VAL A 110 -0.21 -18.26 8.26
C VAL A 110 0.18 -17.33 7.10
N GLY A 111 1.13 -16.43 7.36
CA GLY A 111 1.66 -15.51 6.35
C GLY A 111 0.73 -14.34 6.05
N VAL A 112 1.03 -13.65 4.99
CA VAL A 112 0.28 -12.49 4.49
C VAL A 112 0.02 -12.67 3.00
N ARG A 113 -1.23 -12.45 2.59
CA ARG A 113 -1.57 -12.40 1.17
C ARG A 113 -1.15 -11.09 0.58
N ARG A 114 -0.64 -11.12 -0.63
CA ARG A 114 -0.25 -9.90 -1.35
C ARG A 114 -1.50 -9.21 -1.89
N ALA A 115 -1.82 -8.06 -1.32
CA ALA A 115 -3.03 -7.30 -1.67
C ALA A 115 -2.71 -5.82 -1.76
N THR A 116 -3.41 -5.10 -2.65
CA THR A 116 -3.30 -3.65 -2.80
C THR A 116 -4.69 -3.05 -2.79
N PHE A 117 -4.87 -2.01 -1.98
CA PHE A 117 -6.13 -1.28 -1.83
C PHE A 117 -5.97 0.15 -2.32
N LEU A 118 -6.99 0.67 -2.98
CA LEU A 118 -7.13 2.11 -3.24
C LEU A 118 -8.17 2.65 -2.26
N ILE A 119 -7.76 3.52 -1.35
CA ILE A 119 -8.58 4.05 -0.26
C ILE A 119 -8.81 5.54 -0.47
N ASN A 120 -10.08 5.96 -0.52
CA ASN A 120 -10.45 7.37 -0.63
C ASN A 120 -10.20 8.10 0.70
N GLN A 121 -10.15 9.43 0.66
CA GLN A 121 -9.91 10.24 1.85
C GLN A 121 -11.01 10.10 2.91
N ASP A 122 -12.22 9.68 2.53
CA ASP A 122 -13.30 9.36 3.46
C ASP A 122 -13.20 7.95 4.05
N ARG A 123 -12.10 7.24 3.78
CA ARG A 123 -11.82 5.86 4.19
C ARG A 123 -12.62 4.79 3.44
N THR A 124 -13.36 5.14 2.40
CA THR A 124 -14.02 4.14 1.57
C THR A 124 -12.99 3.45 0.68
N ILE A 125 -12.99 2.12 0.66
CA ILE A 125 -12.17 1.34 -0.28
C ILE A 125 -12.81 1.48 -1.66
N GLN A 126 -12.11 2.15 -2.57
CA GLN A 126 -12.60 2.37 -3.94
C GLN A 126 -12.38 1.13 -4.79
N ASP A 127 -11.24 0.46 -4.64
CA ASP A 127 -10.88 -0.73 -5.40
C ASP A 127 -9.85 -1.55 -4.64
N ALA A 128 -9.68 -2.83 -5.01
CA ALA A 128 -8.72 -3.72 -4.37
C ALA A 128 -8.33 -4.85 -5.31
N VAL A 129 -7.10 -5.34 -5.18
CA VAL A 129 -6.59 -6.49 -5.93
C VAL A 129 -5.78 -7.40 -5.00
N GLN A 130 -5.92 -8.71 -5.20
CA GLN A 130 -5.09 -9.71 -4.53
C GLN A 130 -4.43 -10.57 -5.60
N ALA A 131 -3.10 -10.68 -5.55
CA ALA A 131 -2.35 -11.53 -6.46
C ALA A 131 -1.02 -11.93 -5.79
N ASP A 132 -0.93 -13.17 -5.35
CA ASP A 132 0.22 -13.66 -4.60
C ASP A 132 1.41 -14.01 -5.51
N VAL A 133 1.14 -14.42 -6.75
CA VAL A 133 2.15 -14.87 -7.71
C VAL A 133 2.32 -13.89 -8.87
N ARG A 134 1.23 -13.34 -9.38
CA ARG A 134 1.27 -12.39 -10.51
C ARG A 134 1.50 -10.97 -9.99
N ILE A 135 2.73 -10.67 -9.63
CA ILE A 135 3.11 -9.39 -9.01
C ILE A 135 2.80 -8.20 -9.91
N GLY A 136 2.93 -8.36 -11.22
CA GLY A 136 2.61 -7.31 -12.20
C GLY A 136 1.17 -6.81 -12.15
N ARG A 137 0.23 -7.58 -11.59
CA ARG A 137 -1.16 -7.14 -11.42
C ARG A 137 -1.29 -5.96 -10.45
N HIS A 138 -0.40 -5.86 -9.46
CA HIS A 138 -0.38 -4.73 -8.52
C HIS A 138 0.06 -3.46 -9.24
N GLN A 139 1.07 -3.54 -10.09
CA GLN A 139 1.50 -2.39 -10.90
C GLN A 139 0.40 -1.94 -11.85
N GLU A 140 -0.24 -2.87 -12.55
CA GLU A 140 -1.39 -2.58 -13.44
C GLU A 140 -2.52 -1.90 -12.69
N PHE A 141 -2.84 -2.38 -11.49
CA PHE A 141 -3.85 -1.79 -10.62
C PHE A 141 -3.53 -0.33 -10.28
N ILE A 142 -2.28 -0.06 -9.92
CA ILE A 142 -1.83 1.29 -9.56
C ILE A 142 -1.84 2.19 -10.79
N GLU A 143 -1.36 1.72 -11.93
CA GLU A 143 -1.38 2.47 -13.19
C GLU A 143 -2.80 2.85 -13.60
N LYS A 144 -3.76 1.93 -13.44
CA LYS A 144 -5.18 2.21 -13.68
C LYS A 144 -5.70 3.30 -12.75
N ALA A 145 -5.33 3.27 -11.47
CA ALA A 145 -5.72 4.30 -10.50
C ALA A 145 -5.17 5.68 -10.91
N VAL A 146 -3.92 5.75 -11.37
CA VAL A 146 -3.30 6.97 -11.87
C VAL A 146 -4.07 7.53 -13.07
N VAL A 147 -4.37 6.68 -14.05
CA VAL A 147 -5.13 7.08 -15.26
C VAL A 147 -6.52 7.60 -14.91
N LEU A 148 -7.22 6.95 -14.00
CA LEU A 148 -8.55 7.39 -13.58
C LEU A 148 -8.51 8.77 -12.91
N ARG A 149 -7.50 9.06 -12.13
CA ARG A 149 -7.33 10.36 -11.49
C ARG A 149 -6.92 11.44 -12.48
N GLU A 150 -6.08 11.13 -13.45
CA GLU A 150 -5.74 12.05 -14.54
C GLU A 150 -7.00 12.47 -15.32
N THR A 151 -7.84 11.49 -15.65
CA THR A 151 -9.11 11.72 -16.37
C THR A 151 -10.06 12.57 -15.54
N ALA A 152 -10.20 12.31 -14.25
CA ALA A 152 -11.04 13.09 -13.34
C ALA A 152 -10.53 14.53 -13.22
N GLY A 153 -9.21 14.75 -13.11
CA GLY A 153 -8.59 16.07 -13.08
C GLY A 153 -8.87 16.86 -14.34
N LYS A 154 -8.75 16.26 -15.53
CA LYS A 154 -9.05 16.90 -16.81
C LYS A 154 -10.52 17.26 -16.94
N ARG A 155 -11.44 16.47 -16.40
CA ARG A 155 -12.88 16.79 -16.39
C ARG A 155 -13.19 17.97 -15.47
N SER A 156 -12.46 18.12 -14.36
CA SER A 156 -12.65 19.24 -13.43
C SER A 156 -12.17 20.57 -14.02
N ASP A 157 -11.18 20.54 -14.91
CA ASP A 157 -10.60 21.70 -15.56
C ASP A 157 -11.40 22.14 -16.82
N ALA A 158 -12.37 21.35 -17.19
CA ALA A 158 -13.27 21.67 -18.30
C ALA A 158 -14.55 22.39 -17.79
#